data_585874d75fbb8d79150af96dc997752e
#
_entry.id   585874d75fbb8d79150af96dc997752e
#
_cell.length_a   1.000
_cell.length_b   1.000
_cell.length_c   1.000
_cell.angle_alpha   90.00
_cell.angle_beta   90.00
_cell.angle_gamma   90.00
#
_symmetry.space_group_name_H-M   'P 1'
#
loop_
_entity.id
_entity.type
_entity.pdbx_description
1 polymer ?
#
loop_
_entity_poly.entity_id
_entity_poly.type
_entity_poly.pdbx_seq_one_letter_code
_entity_poly.pdbx_strand_id
1 'polypeptide(L)'
;HSAEEDIMNTAPAPDAWSAIQCLDHLNTAGWLLLARMERRINDAKENGPFGEGPFRYGFVSRIMIRLMQPSSRLSIPAPPSYEPDARSTLDPHAVTTEFLQLQDDFIACCQRSDGLDLRNVRVASPALPILSISLGAWYEATIAHEQRHLKQARDAVEHVRTGGGA
;
A
#
# COMPACT_ATOMS: atom_id res chain seq x y z
N HIS A 1 -16.95 7.60 21.65
CA HIS A 1 -16.28 8.10 20.46
C HIS A 1 -15.99 9.59 20.61
N SER A 2 -14.83 10.04 20.21
CA SER A 2 -14.52 11.46 20.12
C SER A 2 -15.03 12.01 18.79
N ALA A 3 -15.28 13.33 18.71
CA ALA A 3 -15.65 13.97 17.45
C ALA A 3 -14.63 13.74 16.31
N GLU A 4 -13.39 13.51 16.68
CA GLU A 4 -12.30 13.22 15.74
C GLU A 4 -12.38 11.80 15.18
N GLU A 5 -12.76 10.82 16.00
CA GLU A 5 -13.01 9.44 15.55
C GLU A 5 -14.21 9.36 14.60
N ASP A 6 -15.25 10.14 14.86
CA ASP A 6 -16.43 10.23 13.99
C ASP A 6 -16.05 10.82 12.62
N ILE A 7 -15.22 11.88 12.60
CA ILE A 7 -14.71 12.47 11.34
C ILE A 7 -13.89 11.44 10.55
N MET A 8 -13.02 10.68 11.21
CA MET A 8 -12.19 9.67 10.54
C MET A 8 -13.00 8.51 9.96
N ASN A 9 -14.13 8.17 10.57
CA ASN A 9 -15.03 7.10 10.11
C ASN A 9 -16.08 7.60 9.09
N THR A 10 -16.26 8.91 8.92
CA THR A 10 -17.25 9.46 7.99
C THR A 10 -16.72 9.48 6.56
N ALA A 11 -17.46 8.84 5.65
CA ALA A 11 -17.18 8.90 4.22
C ALA A 11 -17.60 10.26 3.65
N PRO A 12 -16.80 10.88 2.76
CA PRO A 12 -17.11 12.17 2.17
C PRO A 12 -18.27 12.11 1.16
N ALA A 13 -18.59 10.93 0.62
CA ALA A 13 -19.69 10.66 -0.30
C ALA A 13 -20.12 9.19 -0.21
N PRO A 14 -21.34 8.81 -0.70
CA PRO A 14 -21.86 7.43 -0.56
C PRO A 14 -20.96 6.32 -1.09
N ASP A 15 -20.22 6.60 -2.18
CA ASP A 15 -19.35 5.61 -2.84
C ASP A 15 -17.85 5.90 -2.59
N ALA A 16 -17.54 6.72 -1.58
CA ALA A 16 -16.17 7.07 -1.23
C ALA A 16 -15.77 6.42 0.10
N TRP A 17 -14.49 6.14 0.25
CA TRP A 17 -13.95 5.65 1.51
C TRP A 17 -13.73 6.78 2.51
N SER A 18 -13.98 6.48 3.77
CA SER A 18 -13.58 7.34 4.88
C SER A 18 -12.04 7.35 5.03
N ALA A 19 -11.52 8.29 5.82
CA ALA A 19 -10.09 8.37 6.05
C ALA A 19 -9.54 7.07 6.65
N ILE A 20 -10.25 6.49 7.62
CA ILE A 20 -9.77 5.28 8.29
C ILE A 20 -9.89 4.05 7.39
N GLN A 21 -10.87 3.99 6.50
CA GLN A 21 -10.98 2.93 5.51
C GLN A 21 -9.83 2.96 4.49
N CYS A 22 -9.30 4.13 4.16
CA CYS A 22 -8.10 4.24 3.33
C CYS A 22 -6.89 3.60 4.02
N LEU A 23 -6.72 3.80 5.33
CA LEU A 23 -5.63 3.18 6.08
C LEU A 23 -5.82 1.67 6.26
N ASP A 24 -7.04 1.22 6.55
CA ASP A 24 -7.38 -0.20 6.67
C ASP A 24 -7.09 -0.96 5.36
N HIS A 25 -7.44 -0.36 4.22
CA HIS A 25 -7.06 -0.88 2.91
C HIS A 25 -5.54 -1.00 2.75
N LEU A 26 -4.77 0.01 3.18
CA LEU A 26 -3.31 -0.02 3.12
C LEU A 26 -2.73 -1.11 4.03
N ASN A 27 -3.29 -1.32 5.22
CA ASN A 27 -2.89 -2.40 6.11
C ASN A 27 -3.12 -3.77 5.46
N THR A 28 -4.34 -4.02 4.97
CA THR A 28 -4.69 -5.28 4.31
C THR A 28 -3.79 -5.57 3.11
N ALA A 29 -3.63 -4.60 2.20
CA ALA A 29 -2.81 -4.76 1.00
C ALA A 29 -1.32 -4.91 1.35
N GLY A 30 -0.86 -4.14 2.32
CA GLY A 30 0.53 -4.11 2.76
C GLY A 30 0.97 -5.42 3.40
N TRP A 31 0.21 -5.97 4.35
CA TRP A 31 0.54 -7.25 4.99
C TRP A 31 0.60 -8.41 4.01
N LEU A 32 -0.34 -8.47 3.07
CA LEU A 32 -0.36 -9.50 2.03
C LEU A 32 0.87 -9.43 1.09
N LEU A 33 1.30 -8.22 0.77
CA LEU A 33 2.49 -8.01 -0.05
C LEU A 33 3.76 -8.31 0.74
N LEU A 34 3.89 -7.76 1.95
CA LEU A 34 5.05 -7.93 2.82
C LEU A 34 5.37 -9.41 3.05
N ALA A 35 4.36 -10.22 3.35
CA ALA A 35 4.52 -11.66 3.54
C ALA A 35 5.09 -12.38 2.29
N ARG A 36 4.80 -11.88 1.08
CA ARG A 36 5.39 -12.41 -0.16
C ARG A 36 6.80 -11.92 -0.39
N MET A 37 7.05 -10.65 -0.09
CA MET A 37 8.40 -10.07 -0.19
C MET A 37 9.37 -10.78 0.74
N GLU A 38 9.00 -10.99 2.00
CA GLU A 38 9.82 -11.67 2.99
C GLU A 38 10.22 -13.09 2.57
N ARG A 39 9.24 -13.88 2.09
CA ARG A 39 9.53 -15.23 1.58
C ARG A 39 10.54 -15.20 0.43
N ARG A 40 10.37 -14.26 -0.50
CA ARG A 40 11.29 -14.16 -1.65
C ARG A 40 12.66 -13.61 -1.26
N ILE A 41 12.74 -12.71 -0.28
CA ILE A 41 14.00 -12.22 0.26
C ILE A 41 14.77 -13.36 0.95
N ASN A 42 14.09 -14.13 1.79
CA ASN A 42 14.71 -15.26 2.48
C ASN A 42 15.29 -16.29 1.47
N ASP A 43 14.50 -16.67 0.46
CA ASP A 43 14.97 -17.54 -0.61
C ASP A 43 16.14 -16.92 -1.40
N ALA A 44 16.08 -15.64 -1.72
CA ALA A 44 17.14 -14.95 -2.45
C ALA A 44 18.41 -14.74 -1.60
N LYS A 45 18.30 -14.62 -0.28
CA LYS A 45 19.47 -14.58 0.60
C LYS A 45 20.29 -15.88 0.59
N GLU A 46 19.63 -16.99 0.36
CA GLU A 46 20.29 -18.31 0.27
C GLU A 46 20.80 -18.61 -1.16
N ASN A 47 19.99 -18.26 -2.17
CA ASN A 47 20.18 -18.73 -3.54
C ASN A 47 20.51 -17.62 -4.55
N GLY A 48 20.50 -16.33 -4.15
CA GLY A 48 20.58 -15.19 -5.06
C GLY A 48 19.24 -14.93 -5.79
N PRO A 49 19.24 -14.05 -6.78
CA PRO A 49 20.39 -13.33 -7.33
C PRO A 49 20.91 -12.21 -6.41
N PHE A 50 22.24 -12.04 -6.38
CA PHE A 50 22.91 -10.95 -5.68
C PHE A 50 23.30 -9.85 -6.67
N GLY A 51 23.38 -8.59 -6.20
CA GLY A 51 23.77 -7.46 -7.04
C GLY A 51 23.77 -6.14 -6.29
N GLU A 52 24.42 -5.16 -6.88
CA GLU A 52 24.51 -3.80 -6.38
C GLU A 52 23.79 -2.83 -7.32
N GLY A 53 23.18 -1.77 -6.75
CA GLY A 53 22.50 -0.73 -7.51
C GLY A 53 23.47 0.20 -8.28
N PRO A 54 22.92 1.13 -9.06
CA PRO A 54 21.50 1.44 -9.21
C PRO A 54 20.74 0.44 -10.11
N PHE A 55 19.53 0.06 -9.70
CA PHE A 55 18.68 -0.86 -10.46
C PHE A 55 17.74 -0.13 -11.41
N ARG A 56 17.52 -0.71 -12.61
CA ARG A 56 16.51 -0.22 -13.57
C ARG A 56 15.50 -1.32 -13.82
N TYR A 57 14.24 -1.03 -13.56
CA TYR A 57 13.16 -2.02 -13.69
C TYR A 57 12.61 -2.10 -15.11
N GLY A 58 12.07 -3.28 -15.44
CA GLY A 58 11.46 -3.55 -16.74
C GLY A 58 10.15 -2.78 -16.96
N PHE A 59 9.62 -2.86 -18.18
CA PHE A 59 8.45 -2.09 -18.61
C PHE A 59 7.22 -2.33 -17.73
N VAL A 60 6.89 -3.59 -17.42
CA VAL A 60 5.74 -3.95 -16.58
C VAL A 60 5.87 -3.36 -15.17
N SER A 61 7.06 -3.45 -14.56
CA SER A 61 7.33 -2.86 -13.25
C SER A 61 7.12 -1.35 -13.24
N ARG A 62 7.60 -0.66 -14.28
CA ARG A 62 7.42 0.80 -14.42
C ARG A 62 5.96 1.20 -14.63
N ILE A 63 5.18 0.41 -15.35
CA ILE A 63 3.73 0.63 -15.49
C ILE A 63 3.07 0.51 -14.12
N MET A 64 3.37 -0.54 -13.34
CA MET A 64 2.80 -0.71 -12.00
C MET A 64 3.11 0.47 -11.09
N ILE A 65 4.37 0.90 -11.01
CA ILE A 65 4.74 2.09 -10.23
C ILE A 65 3.92 3.30 -10.66
N ARG A 66 3.79 3.53 -11.98
CA ARG A 66 3.06 4.69 -12.50
C ARG A 66 1.57 4.64 -12.20
N LEU A 67 0.96 3.46 -12.25
CA LEU A 67 -0.47 3.27 -11.94
C LEU A 67 -0.77 3.54 -10.45
N MET A 68 0.18 3.27 -9.56
CA MET A 68 0.04 3.49 -8.11
C MET A 68 0.24 4.96 -7.70
N GLN A 69 0.85 5.80 -8.56
CA GLN A 69 1.12 7.20 -8.22
C GLN A 69 -0.15 8.01 -7.93
N PRO A 70 -0.10 8.98 -7.01
CA PRO A 70 -1.21 9.89 -6.73
C PRO A 70 -1.70 10.69 -7.96
N SER A 71 -0.80 10.94 -8.92
CA SER A 71 -1.10 11.66 -10.17
C SER A 71 -1.78 10.78 -11.23
N SER A 72 -1.87 9.47 -11.01
CA SER A 72 -2.51 8.57 -11.96
C SER A 72 -4.02 8.83 -12.01
N ARG A 73 -4.53 9.11 -13.21
CA ARG A 73 -5.98 9.21 -13.46
C ARG A 73 -6.64 7.84 -13.63
N LEU A 74 -5.85 6.79 -13.80
CA LEU A 74 -6.34 5.42 -13.89
C LEU A 74 -6.49 4.88 -12.47
N SER A 75 -7.71 4.50 -12.13
CA SER A 75 -8.02 3.74 -10.92
C SER A 75 -8.09 2.26 -11.30
N ILE A 76 -7.29 1.44 -10.65
CA ILE A 76 -7.49 -0.01 -10.69
C ILE A 76 -8.41 -0.29 -9.50
N PRO A 77 -9.62 -0.83 -9.72
CA PRO A 77 -10.48 -1.22 -8.61
C PRO A 77 -9.73 -2.19 -7.68
N ALA A 78 -9.87 -1.98 -6.38
CA ALA A 78 -9.36 -2.92 -5.42
C ALA A 78 -10.09 -4.27 -5.60
N PRO A 79 -9.39 -5.41 -5.54
CA PRO A 79 -10.09 -6.68 -5.45
C PRO A 79 -11.02 -6.70 -4.23
N PRO A 80 -12.19 -7.39 -4.27
CA PRO A 80 -13.14 -7.38 -3.15
C PRO A 80 -12.55 -7.76 -1.79
N SER A 81 -11.51 -8.60 -1.77
CA SER A 81 -10.80 -8.99 -0.55
C SER A 81 -9.89 -7.88 0.04
N TYR A 82 -9.73 -6.77 -0.65
CA TYR A 82 -8.95 -5.60 -0.23
C TYR A 82 -9.83 -4.38 0.04
N GLU A 83 -11.12 -4.48 -0.28
CA GLU A 83 -12.06 -3.40 -0.01
C GLU A 83 -12.42 -3.42 1.48
N PRO A 84 -12.34 -2.27 2.18
CA PRO A 84 -12.83 -2.17 3.55
C PRO A 84 -14.33 -2.43 3.59
N ASP A 85 -14.82 -3.03 4.68
CA ASP A 85 -16.27 -3.18 4.87
C ASP A 85 -16.91 -1.77 5.03
N ALA A 86 -17.73 -1.40 4.06
CA ALA A 86 -18.42 -0.12 4.03
C ALA A 86 -19.36 0.10 5.23
N ARG A 87 -19.73 -0.97 5.96
CA ARG A 87 -20.66 -0.94 7.10
C ARG A 87 -19.95 -1.00 8.45
N SER A 88 -18.64 -1.23 8.50
CA SER A 88 -17.90 -1.31 9.74
C SER A 88 -17.48 0.06 10.24
N THR A 89 -17.70 0.31 11.53
CA THR A 89 -17.02 1.38 12.25
C THR A 89 -15.69 0.84 12.73
N LEU A 90 -14.59 1.41 12.23
CA LEU A 90 -13.24 0.99 12.59
C LEU A 90 -12.74 1.78 13.80
N ASP A 91 -11.89 1.17 14.61
CA ASP A 91 -11.15 1.87 15.66
C ASP A 91 -9.95 2.61 15.03
N PRO A 92 -9.97 3.96 14.96
CA PRO A 92 -8.89 4.72 14.33
C PRO A 92 -7.53 4.53 14.99
N HIS A 93 -7.51 4.33 16.31
CA HIS A 93 -6.27 4.10 17.03
C HIS A 93 -5.65 2.74 16.65
N ALA A 94 -6.46 1.69 16.63
CA ALA A 94 -6.00 0.35 16.27
C ALA A 94 -5.48 0.32 14.83
N VAL A 95 -6.25 0.83 13.87
CA VAL A 95 -5.86 0.86 12.44
C VAL A 95 -4.60 1.70 12.21
N THR A 96 -4.47 2.84 12.89
CA THR A 96 -3.28 3.70 12.75
C THR A 96 -2.05 3.02 13.36
N THR A 97 -2.20 2.37 14.52
CA THR A 97 -1.11 1.63 15.17
C THR A 97 -0.63 0.49 14.27
N GLU A 98 -1.55 -0.25 13.69
CA GLU A 98 -1.23 -1.32 12.73
C GLU A 98 -0.51 -0.77 11.49
N PHE A 99 -0.95 0.38 10.94
CA PHE A 99 -0.28 1.02 9.81
C PHE A 99 1.17 1.40 10.14
N LEU A 100 1.42 1.98 11.33
CA LEU A 100 2.77 2.32 11.76
C LEU A 100 3.66 1.08 11.93
N GLN A 101 3.12 0.00 12.52
CA GLN A 101 3.84 -1.27 12.63
C GLN A 101 4.19 -1.83 11.24
N LEU A 102 3.26 -1.79 10.30
CA LEU A 102 3.50 -2.21 8.92
C LEU A 102 4.63 -1.41 8.26
N GLN A 103 4.74 -0.09 8.53
CA GLN A 103 5.84 0.72 8.01
C GLN A 103 7.20 0.27 8.59
N ASP A 104 7.28 0.01 9.89
CA ASP A 104 8.49 -0.51 10.53
C ASP A 104 8.91 -1.85 9.91
N ASP A 105 7.97 -2.73 9.65
CA ASP A 105 8.23 -4.03 9.03
C ASP A 105 8.63 -3.91 7.55
N PHE A 106 8.09 -2.96 6.79
CA PHE A 106 8.58 -2.65 5.43
C PHE A 106 10.01 -2.10 5.45
N ILE A 107 10.35 -1.23 6.39
CA ILE A 107 11.71 -0.72 6.56
C ILE A 107 12.66 -1.87 6.86
N ALA A 108 12.32 -2.75 7.80
CA ALA A 108 13.13 -3.92 8.14
C ALA A 108 13.27 -4.88 6.94
N CYS A 109 12.19 -5.08 6.18
CA CYS A 109 12.19 -5.88 4.96
C CYS A 109 13.14 -5.28 3.90
N CYS A 110 13.12 -3.97 3.71
CA CYS A 110 14.02 -3.26 2.80
C CYS A 110 15.49 -3.41 3.23
N GLN A 111 15.80 -3.25 4.51
CA GLN A 111 17.14 -3.44 5.06
C GLN A 111 17.65 -4.87 4.85
N ARG A 112 16.79 -5.88 5.08
CA ARG A 112 17.15 -7.29 4.81
C ARG A 112 17.41 -7.60 3.35
N SER A 113 16.89 -6.80 2.42
CA SER A 113 17.12 -7.00 0.98
C SER A 113 18.46 -6.45 0.47
N ASP A 114 19.26 -5.84 1.33
CA ASP A 114 20.58 -5.33 0.97
C ASP A 114 21.48 -6.44 0.40
N GLY A 115 22.26 -6.12 -0.64
CA GLY A 115 23.09 -7.08 -1.38
C GLY A 115 22.36 -7.99 -2.36
N LEU A 116 21.01 -7.93 -2.43
CA LEU A 116 20.24 -8.66 -3.45
C LEU A 116 20.11 -7.85 -4.74
N ASP A 117 20.02 -8.54 -5.87
CA ASP A 117 19.65 -7.92 -7.16
C ASP A 117 18.13 -7.60 -7.14
N LEU A 118 17.78 -6.39 -6.68
CA LEU A 118 16.40 -5.95 -6.54
C LEU A 118 15.62 -5.90 -7.87
N ARG A 119 16.31 -5.96 -9.01
CA ARG A 119 15.71 -6.06 -10.34
C ARG A 119 15.26 -7.48 -10.65
N ASN A 120 16.10 -8.47 -10.33
CA ASN A 120 15.91 -9.86 -10.74
C ASN A 120 15.25 -10.72 -9.64
N VAL A 121 15.26 -10.29 -8.38
CA VAL A 121 14.38 -10.87 -7.36
C VAL A 121 12.94 -10.51 -7.72
N ARG A 122 12.12 -11.52 -8.03
CA ARG A 122 10.75 -11.36 -8.52
C ARG A 122 9.74 -11.73 -7.43
N VAL A 123 8.75 -10.86 -7.22
CA VAL A 123 7.67 -11.07 -6.25
C VAL A 123 6.33 -11.03 -6.97
N ALA A 124 5.51 -12.07 -6.77
CA ALA A 124 4.17 -12.14 -7.36
C ALA A 124 3.21 -11.19 -6.62
N SER A 125 2.33 -10.53 -7.38
CA SER A 125 1.29 -9.69 -6.81
C SER A 125 0.33 -10.52 -5.93
N PRO A 126 0.00 -10.07 -4.72
CA PRO A 126 -1.01 -10.76 -3.92
C PRO A 126 -2.42 -10.64 -4.53
N ALA A 127 -2.71 -9.54 -5.22
CA ALA A 127 -4.00 -9.34 -5.90
C ALA A 127 -4.12 -10.08 -7.23
N LEU A 128 -3.02 -10.26 -7.96
CA LEU A 128 -2.98 -10.95 -9.26
C LEU A 128 -1.74 -11.84 -9.33
N PRO A 129 -1.81 -13.09 -8.85
CA PRO A 129 -0.63 -13.96 -8.69
C PRO A 129 0.15 -14.25 -9.96
N ILE A 130 -0.49 -14.17 -11.13
CA ILE A 130 0.19 -14.31 -12.43
C ILE A 130 1.10 -13.12 -12.74
N LEU A 131 0.85 -11.96 -12.13
CA LEU A 131 1.69 -10.77 -12.26
C LEU A 131 2.83 -10.84 -11.26
N SER A 132 4.07 -10.86 -11.77
CA SER A 132 5.28 -10.79 -10.94
C SER A 132 6.13 -9.63 -11.41
N ILE A 133 6.56 -8.78 -10.49
CA ILE A 133 7.44 -7.65 -10.77
C ILE A 133 8.69 -7.68 -9.88
N SER A 134 9.66 -6.82 -10.16
CA SER A 134 10.90 -6.69 -9.41
C SER A 134 10.64 -6.30 -7.95
N LEU A 135 11.41 -6.85 -7.01
CA LEU A 135 11.33 -6.50 -5.59
C LEU A 135 11.50 -4.99 -5.36
N GLY A 136 12.51 -4.38 -5.99
CA GLY A 136 12.70 -2.93 -5.85
C GLY A 136 11.56 -2.11 -6.46
N ALA A 137 10.91 -2.61 -7.53
CA ALA A 137 9.73 -1.96 -8.07
C ALA A 137 8.51 -2.07 -7.14
N TRP A 138 8.41 -3.12 -6.33
CA TRP A 138 7.41 -3.22 -5.28
C TRP A 138 7.60 -2.17 -4.19
N TYR A 139 8.84 -1.90 -3.74
CA TYR A 139 9.11 -0.81 -2.80
C TYR A 139 8.64 0.53 -3.34
N GLU A 140 9.00 0.86 -4.59
CA GLU A 140 8.54 2.11 -5.21
C GLU A 140 7.02 2.17 -5.41
N ALA A 141 6.40 1.06 -5.84
CA ALA A 141 4.95 0.99 -6.04
C ALA A 141 4.18 1.10 -4.71
N THR A 142 4.69 0.49 -3.63
CA THR A 142 4.09 0.57 -2.28
C THR A 142 4.11 2.02 -1.78
N ILE A 143 5.26 2.70 -1.86
CA ILE A 143 5.35 4.11 -1.46
C ILE A 143 4.36 4.98 -2.27
N ALA A 144 4.29 4.77 -3.58
CA ALA A 144 3.36 5.52 -4.43
C ALA A 144 1.89 5.24 -4.08
N HIS A 145 1.55 3.99 -3.78
CA HIS A 145 0.22 3.55 -3.35
C HIS A 145 -0.19 4.17 -2.01
N GLU A 146 0.69 4.14 -1.04
CA GLU A 146 0.49 4.76 0.26
C GLU A 146 0.28 6.27 0.15
N GLN A 147 1.13 6.97 -0.60
CA GLN A 147 0.99 8.40 -0.85
C GLN A 147 -0.37 8.74 -1.48
N ARG A 148 -0.87 7.89 -2.39
CA ARG A 148 -2.19 8.06 -3.02
C ARG A 148 -3.31 7.96 -1.99
N HIS A 149 -3.33 6.91 -1.17
CA HIS A 149 -4.39 6.69 -0.19
C HIS A 149 -4.29 7.61 1.02
N LEU A 150 -3.09 8.01 1.44
CA LEU A 150 -2.91 9.05 2.46
C LEU A 150 -3.38 10.43 1.99
N LYS A 151 -3.21 10.73 0.69
CA LYS A 151 -3.83 11.93 0.12
C LYS A 151 -5.36 11.81 0.14
N GLN A 152 -5.91 10.69 -0.28
CA GLN A 152 -7.35 10.43 -0.27
C GLN A 152 -7.92 10.53 1.15
N ALA A 153 -7.25 9.97 2.15
CA ALA A 153 -7.65 10.06 3.55
C ALA A 153 -7.68 11.52 4.05
N ARG A 154 -6.66 12.31 3.72
CA ARG A 154 -6.62 13.75 4.05
C ARG A 154 -7.75 14.53 3.40
N ASP A 155 -7.97 14.30 2.11
CA ASP A 155 -9.05 14.96 1.35
C ASP A 155 -10.42 14.61 1.96
N ALA A 156 -10.64 13.36 2.40
CA ALA A 156 -11.86 12.92 3.08
C ALA A 156 -12.08 13.65 4.41
N VAL A 157 -11.04 13.73 5.26
CA VAL A 157 -11.11 14.47 6.54
C VAL A 157 -11.44 15.95 6.31
N GLU A 158 -10.77 16.57 5.34
CA GLU A 158 -11.00 17.99 5.03
C GLU A 158 -12.43 18.24 4.55
N HIS A 159 -12.93 17.38 3.66
CA HIS A 159 -14.30 17.47 3.17
C HIS A 159 -15.34 17.36 4.30
N VAL A 160 -15.18 16.38 5.21
CA VAL A 160 -16.08 16.18 6.34
C VAL A 160 -16.00 17.35 7.32
N ARG A 161 -14.82 17.87 7.63
CA ARG A 161 -14.63 19.04 8.52
C ARG A 161 -15.24 20.32 7.99
N THR A 162 -15.23 20.52 6.68
CA THR A 162 -15.80 21.71 6.02
C THR A 162 -17.29 21.61 5.75
N GLY A 163 -17.94 20.50 6.12
CA GLY A 163 -19.38 20.29 5.95
C GLY A 163 -19.77 19.93 4.52
N GLY A 164 -18.84 19.40 3.71
CA GLY A 164 -19.03 19.11 2.30
C GLY A 164 -19.63 20.31 1.59
N GLY A 165 -18.88 21.09 0.89
CA GLY A 165 -19.41 22.29 0.22
C GLY A 165 -20.72 22.00 -0.48
N ALA A 166 -21.75 22.78 -0.14
CA ALA A 166 -23.07 22.74 -0.73
C ALA A 166 -23.04 22.97 -2.24
#